data_9876cb197d1c8575ed862170e5a57c28
#
_entry.id   9876cb197d1c8575ed862170e5a57c28
#
_cell.length_a   1.000
_cell.length_b   1.000
_cell.length_c   1.000
_cell.angle_alpha   90.00
_cell.angle_beta   90.00
_cell.angle_gamma   90.00
#
_symmetry.space_group_name_H-M   'P 1'
#
loop_
_entity.id
_entity.type
_entity.pdbx_description
1 polymer ?
#
loop_
_entity_poly.entity_id
_entity_poly.type
_entity_poly.pdbx_seq_one_letter_code
_entity_poly.pdbx_strand_id
1 'polypeptide(L)'
;VPLFMFTGVLMNASQITDRLLDFSRCIVGPVRGGLAHVNIVCSMIFAGVSGSTNADTAGEGSIIIPAMIKEGYPASFSVAITAASSVMGVIIPPSLLMVVWSSITETSIAGLFLGGVVPGVLIGISQMVVTAFLAKKHNFPRIPFPGFKKLLATSKHGLFALGAPVLIIGGILAGVFTPTEAAVAAILYCLFFSVVFYRKLTFGEFVKACWETARITSLSLFCVAMASIFGWLIAYYRVPRMIMEYVTIDSPVLLLMFI
;
A
#
# COMPACT_ATOMS: atom_id res chain seq x y z
N VAL A 1 -7.70 13.15 1.82
CA VAL A 1 -7.62 11.85 2.48
C VAL A 1 -8.80 10.94 2.08
N PRO A 2 -10.09 11.33 2.25
CA PRO A 2 -11.23 10.45 1.96
C PRO A 2 -11.25 9.89 0.53
N LEU A 3 -10.90 10.71 -0.46
CA LEU A 3 -10.95 10.32 -1.87
C LEU A 3 -9.92 9.23 -2.22
N PHE A 4 -8.70 9.31 -1.68
CA PHE A 4 -7.71 8.24 -1.86
C PHE A 4 -8.15 6.93 -1.21
N MET A 5 -8.71 7.00 0.02
CA MET A 5 -9.28 5.83 0.69
C MET A 5 -10.40 5.22 -0.14
N PHE A 6 -11.27 6.06 -0.69
CA PHE A 6 -12.37 5.59 -1.52
C PHE A 6 -11.88 4.88 -2.79
N THR A 7 -10.81 5.38 -3.42
CA THR A 7 -10.19 4.70 -4.57
C THR A 7 -9.76 3.28 -4.20
N GLY A 8 -9.06 3.09 -3.08
CA GLY A 8 -8.60 1.78 -2.61
C GLY A 8 -9.76 0.83 -2.28
N VAL A 9 -10.77 1.30 -1.53
CA VAL A 9 -11.97 0.50 -1.19
C VAL A 9 -12.75 0.12 -2.45
N LEU A 10 -12.88 1.04 -3.41
CA LEU A 10 -13.58 0.82 -4.66
C LEU A 10 -12.86 -0.22 -5.54
N MET A 11 -11.54 -0.19 -5.59
CA MET A 11 -10.76 -1.21 -6.29
C MET A 11 -10.94 -2.59 -5.69
N ASN A 12 -10.98 -2.71 -4.36
CA ASN A 12 -11.29 -3.97 -3.69
C ASN A 12 -12.70 -4.46 -4.01
N ALA A 13 -13.71 -3.60 -3.89
CA ALA A 13 -15.10 -3.93 -4.19
C ALA A 13 -15.29 -4.38 -5.67
N SER A 14 -14.44 -3.88 -6.56
CA SER A 14 -14.47 -4.17 -8.01
C SER A 14 -13.74 -5.45 -8.40
N GLN A 15 -13.17 -6.21 -7.47
CA GLN A 15 -12.33 -7.39 -7.72
C GLN A 15 -11.09 -7.09 -8.62
N ILE A 16 -10.67 -5.84 -8.66
CA ILE A 16 -9.44 -5.44 -9.36
C ILE A 16 -8.22 -6.05 -8.65
N THR A 17 -8.28 -6.18 -7.33
CA THR A 17 -7.25 -6.81 -6.49
C THR A 17 -7.00 -8.27 -6.88
N ASP A 18 -8.05 -9.06 -7.16
CA ASP A 18 -7.89 -10.45 -7.60
C ASP A 18 -7.09 -10.56 -8.91
N ARG A 19 -7.27 -9.60 -9.81
CA ARG A 19 -6.56 -9.55 -11.08
C ARG A 19 -5.09 -9.14 -10.92
N LEU A 20 -4.81 -8.29 -9.93
CA LEU A 20 -3.42 -7.96 -9.56
C LEU A 20 -2.72 -9.18 -8.96
N LEU A 21 -3.40 -9.97 -8.14
CA LEU A 21 -2.89 -11.24 -7.63
C LEU A 21 -2.59 -12.21 -8.75
N ASP A 22 -3.50 -12.38 -9.70
CA ASP A 22 -3.31 -13.27 -10.85
C ASP A 22 -2.16 -12.81 -11.74
N PHE A 23 -2.02 -11.51 -11.97
CA PHE A 23 -0.91 -10.92 -12.71
C PHE A 23 0.43 -11.16 -11.98
N SER A 24 0.50 -10.89 -10.68
CA SER A 24 1.67 -11.12 -9.85
C SER A 24 2.05 -12.60 -9.81
N ARG A 25 1.07 -13.51 -9.74
CA ARG A 25 1.29 -14.98 -9.84
C ARG A 25 1.95 -15.39 -11.14
N CYS A 26 1.58 -14.75 -12.24
CA CYS A 26 2.18 -15.07 -13.54
C CYS A 26 3.65 -14.64 -13.63
N ILE A 27 4.03 -13.52 -12.97
CA ILE A 27 5.38 -12.95 -13.04
C ILE A 27 6.34 -13.67 -12.07
N VAL A 28 5.97 -13.71 -10.79
CA VAL A 28 6.89 -14.17 -9.73
C VAL A 28 6.52 -15.54 -9.16
N GLY A 29 5.35 -16.11 -9.52
CA GLY A 29 4.93 -17.43 -9.06
C GLY A 29 5.89 -18.57 -9.34
N PRO A 30 6.57 -18.64 -10.49
CA PRO A 30 7.51 -19.72 -10.82
C PRO A 30 8.77 -19.76 -9.95
N VAL A 31 9.07 -18.70 -9.22
CA VAL A 31 10.20 -18.65 -8.28
C VAL A 31 9.91 -19.53 -7.07
N ARG A 32 10.96 -20.06 -6.42
CA ARG A 32 10.83 -20.83 -5.19
C ARG A 32 10.21 -19.94 -4.09
N GLY A 33 9.15 -20.41 -3.42
CA GLY A 33 8.37 -19.56 -2.53
C GLY A 33 7.44 -18.61 -3.29
N GLY A 34 6.93 -19.04 -4.45
CA GLY A 34 6.16 -18.24 -5.40
C GLY A 34 5.07 -17.40 -4.78
N LEU A 35 4.18 -17.97 -3.93
CA LEU A 35 3.11 -17.21 -3.29
C LEU A 35 3.61 -16.14 -2.31
N ALA A 36 4.73 -16.37 -1.64
CA ALA A 36 5.30 -15.33 -0.78
C ALA A 36 5.86 -14.14 -1.60
N HIS A 37 6.48 -14.41 -2.76
CA HIS A 37 6.88 -13.35 -3.69
C HIS A 37 5.68 -12.65 -4.33
N VAL A 38 4.62 -13.40 -4.64
CA VAL A 38 3.35 -12.84 -5.14
C VAL A 38 2.74 -11.88 -4.11
N ASN A 39 2.75 -12.25 -2.84
CA ASN A 39 2.30 -11.39 -1.73
C ASN A 39 3.06 -10.06 -1.72
N ILE A 40 4.40 -10.10 -1.74
CA ILE A 40 5.23 -8.89 -1.73
C ILE A 40 4.94 -8.01 -2.96
N VAL A 41 4.94 -8.59 -4.16
CA VAL A 41 4.70 -7.83 -5.42
C VAL A 41 3.29 -7.25 -5.44
N CYS A 42 2.30 -8.01 -4.96
CA CYS A 42 0.93 -7.55 -4.88
C CYS A 42 0.81 -6.38 -3.89
N SER A 43 1.41 -6.49 -2.70
CA SER A 43 1.47 -5.39 -1.72
C SER A 43 2.17 -4.15 -2.29
N MET A 44 3.26 -4.30 -3.07
CA MET A 44 3.91 -3.15 -3.73
C MET A 44 2.97 -2.44 -4.70
N ILE A 45 2.21 -3.19 -5.48
CA ILE A 45 1.28 -2.63 -6.47
C ILE A 45 0.07 -2.02 -5.74
N PHE A 46 -0.45 -2.74 -4.74
CA PHE A 46 -1.63 -2.32 -3.99
C PHE A 46 -1.37 -1.08 -3.13
N ALA A 47 -0.15 -0.95 -2.61
CA ALA A 47 0.34 0.26 -1.94
C ALA A 47 0.15 1.51 -2.80
N GLY A 48 0.41 1.40 -4.12
CA GLY A 48 0.19 2.47 -5.09
C GLY A 48 -1.27 2.89 -5.29
N VAL A 49 -2.21 2.30 -4.54
CA VAL A 49 -3.64 2.56 -4.65
C VAL A 49 -4.28 2.85 -3.30
N SER A 50 -4.03 1.99 -2.30
CA SER A 50 -4.69 2.03 -0.99
C SER A 50 -4.15 3.14 -0.10
N GLY A 51 -2.85 3.37 -0.16
CA GLY A 51 -2.14 4.32 0.71
C GLY A 51 -2.22 3.98 2.20
N SER A 52 -2.61 2.76 2.57
CA SER A 52 -2.90 2.35 3.94
C SER A 52 -2.47 0.92 4.23
N THR A 53 -1.53 0.76 5.15
CA THR A 53 -1.07 -0.56 5.63
C THR A 53 -2.20 -1.44 6.16
N ASN A 54 -3.16 -0.84 6.88
CA ASN A 54 -4.29 -1.58 7.45
C ASN A 54 -5.23 -2.12 6.36
N ALA A 55 -5.49 -1.30 5.32
CA ALA A 55 -6.31 -1.71 4.19
C ALA A 55 -5.63 -2.84 3.39
N ASP A 56 -4.32 -2.75 3.19
CA ASP A 56 -3.53 -3.78 2.51
C ASP A 56 -3.53 -5.08 3.30
N THR A 57 -3.22 -5.03 4.60
CA THR A 57 -3.21 -6.22 5.45
C THR A 57 -4.58 -6.90 5.52
N ALA A 58 -5.65 -6.13 5.66
CA ALA A 58 -7.00 -6.69 5.75
C ALA A 58 -7.51 -7.18 4.39
N GLY A 59 -7.34 -6.39 3.33
CA GLY A 59 -7.83 -6.71 1.98
C GLY A 59 -7.06 -7.88 1.37
N GLU A 60 -5.77 -7.68 1.12
CA GLU A 60 -4.91 -8.68 0.49
C GLU A 60 -4.70 -9.90 1.40
N GLY A 61 -4.47 -9.68 2.71
CA GLY A 61 -4.22 -10.73 3.67
C GLY A 61 -5.37 -11.72 3.79
N SER A 62 -6.63 -11.26 3.69
CA SER A 62 -7.80 -12.14 3.73
C SER A 62 -7.84 -13.16 2.58
N ILE A 63 -7.19 -12.86 1.46
CA ILE A 63 -7.15 -13.71 0.27
C ILE A 63 -5.87 -14.54 0.26
N ILE A 64 -4.71 -13.91 0.49
CA ILE A 64 -3.41 -14.54 0.25
C ILE A 64 -2.95 -15.43 1.40
N ILE A 65 -3.27 -15.10 2.66
CA ILE A 65 -2.88 -15.91 3.82
C ILE A 65 -3.51 -17.31 3.75
N PRO A 66 -4.84 -17.47 3.55
CA PRO A 66 -5.45 -18.79 3.38
C PRO A 66 -4.88 -19.56 2.17
N ALA A 67 -4.60 -18.87 1.06
CA ALA A 67 -4.01 -19.47 -0.12
C ALA A 67 -2.59 -20.01 0.16
N MET A 68 -1.75 -19.26 0.88
CA MET A 68 -0.41 -19.70 1.29
C MET A 68 -0.49 -20.92 2.21
N ILE A 69 -1.35 -20.89 3.23
CA ILE A 69 -1.53 -22.02 4.16
C ILE A 69 -1.97 -23.28 3.38
N LYS A 70 -2.91 -23.15 2.44
CA LYS A 70 -3.38 -24.25 1.60
C LYS A 70 -2.26 -24.84 0.73
N GLU A 71 -1.30 -24.02 0.30
CA GLU A 71 -0.14 -24.48 -0.47
C GLU A 71 1.03 -25.00 0.42
N GLY A 72 0.82 -25.10 1.73
CA GLY A 72 1.79 -25.70 2.66
C GLY A 72 2.76 -24.74 3.31
N TYR A 73 2.52 -23.43 3.24
CA TYR A 73 3.31 -22.48 4.01
C TYR A 73 2.86 -22.47 5.48
N PRO A 74 3.79 -22.31 6.44
CA PRO A 74 3.43 -22.12 7.86
C PRO A 74 2.52 -20.89 8.02
N ALA A 75 1.49 -21.01 8.85
CA ALA A 75 0.57 -19.90 9.11
C ALA A 75 1.29 -18.67 9.68
N SER A 76 2.24 -18.89 10.59
CA SER A 76 3.06 -17.81 11.17
C SER A 76 3.88 -17.06 10.11
N PHE A 77 4.47 -17.77 9.16
CA PHE A 77 5.21 -17.15 8.06
C PHE A 77 4.28 -16.38 7.13
N SER A 78 3.11 -16.96 6.79
CA SER A 78 2.14 -16.32 5.91
C SER A 78 1.61 -15.00 6.48
N VAL A 79 1.31 -14.97 7.77
CA VAL A 79 0.88 -13.74 8.46
C VAL A 79 2.04 -12.74 8.56
N ALA A 80 3.23 -13.20 8.94
CA ALA A 80 4.40 -12.33 9.12
C ALA A 80 4.79 -11.64 7.79
N ILE A 81 4.84 -12.37 6.68
CA ILE A 81 5.21 -11.78 5.38
C ILE A 81 4.15 -10.81 4.88
N THR A 82 2.86 -11.11 5.08
CA THR A 82 1.77 -10.20 4.72
C THR A 82 1.83 -8.91 5.54
N ALA A 83 2.03 -9.01 6.85
CA ALA A 83 2.17 -7.83 7.71
C ALA A 83 3.41 -7.00 7.34
N ALA A 84 4.55 -7.66 7.06
CA ALA A 84 5.77 -6.98 6.65
C ALA A 84 5.64 -6.30 5.28
N SER A 85 4.99 -6.94 4.29
CA SER A 85 4.80 -6.35 2.95
C SER A 85 3.82 -5.19 2.97
N SER A 86 2.78 -5.24 3.80
CA SER A 86 1.78 -4.17 3.91
C SER A 86 2.37 -2.84 4.39
N VAL A 87 3.53 -2.83 5.05
CA VAL A 87 4.23 -1.59 5.44
C VAL A 87 4.50 -0.69 4.23
N MET A 88 4.69 -1.27 3.05
CA MET A 88 4.87 -0.52 1.82
C MET A 88 3.66 0.37 1.47
N GLY A 89 2.46 0.04 1.96
CA GLY A 89 1.24 0.82 1.76
C GLY A 89 1.28 2.25 2.28
N VAL A 90 2.15 2.57 3.23
CA VAL A 90 2.33 3.95 3.72
C VAL A 90 3.60 4.61 3.17
N ILE A 91 4.42 3.89 2.41
CA ILE A 91 5.70 4.38 1.88
C ILE A 91 5.59 4.61 0.37
N ILE A 92 5.01 3.66 -0.37
CA ILE A 92 4.81 3.80 -1.83
C ILE A 92 3.63 4.75 -2.07
N PRO A 93 3.80 5.79 -2.90
CA PRO A 93 2.71 6.73 -3.19
C PRO A 93 1.57 6.07 -4.01
N PRO A 94 0.32 6.58 -3.84
CA PRO A 94 -0.10 7.63 -2.92
C PRO A 94 -0.22 7.13 -1.48
N SER A 95 0.37 7.83 -0.53
CA SER A 95 0.33 7.47 0.89
C SER A 95 -0.52 8.46 1.68
N LEU A 96 -1.43 7.94 2.50
CA LEU A 96 -2.24 8.73 3.40
C LEU A 96 -1.42 9.54 4.40
N LEU A 97 -0.40 8.92 4.97
CA LEU A 97 0.47 9.57 5.95
C LEU A 97 1.26 10.71 5.30
N MET A 98 1.73 10.55 4.06
CA MET A 98 2.42 11.62 3.34
C MET A 98 1.49 12.80 3.05
N VAL A 99 0.22 12.56 2.72
CA VAL A 99 -0.78 13.62 2.51
C VAL A 99 -1.06 14.37 3.81
N VAL A 100 -1.23 13.65 4.93
CA VAL A 100 -1.43 14.27 6.26
C VAL A 100 -0.18 15.04 6.67
N TRP A 101 1.00 14.46 6.50
CA TRP A 101 2.27 15.12 6.82
C TRP A 101 2.45 16.41 6.03
N SER A 102 2.21 16.37 4.72
CA SER A 102 2.26 17.56 3.86
C SER A 102 1.32 18.66 4.33
N SER A 103 0.11 18.33 4.79
CA SER A 103 -0.86 19.31 5.26
C SER A 103 -0.46 19.97 6.59
N ILE A 104 0.34 19.31 7.42
CA ILE A 104 0.83 19.81 8.70
C ILE A 104 2.11 20.63 8.53
N THR A 105 3.00 20.15 7.65
CA THR A 105 4.35 20.72 7.48
C THR A 105 4.48 21.67 6.29
N GLU A 106 3.42 21.83 5.50
CA GLU A 106 3.40 22.62 4.26
C GLU A 106 4.43 22.16 3.21
N THR A 107 4.91 20.91 3.33
CA THR A 107 5.85 20.30 2.39
C THR A 107 5.14 19.87 1.10
N SER A 108 5.85 19.88 -0.03
CA SER A 108 5.32 19.44 -1.31
C SER A 108 4.91 17.96 -1.29
N ILE A 109 3.63 17.67 -1.57
CA ILE A 109 3.13 16.28 -1.70
C ILE A 109 3.85 15.54 -2.83
N ALA A 110 4.10 16.20 -3.96
CA ALA A 110 4.83 15.60 -5.08
C ALA A 110 6.27 15.22 -4.68
N GLY A 111 6.94 16.09 -3.91
CA GLY A 111 8.26 15.81 -3.36
C GLY A 111 8.27 14.62 -2.40
N LEU A 112 7.27 14.53 -1.50
CA LEU A 112 7.12 13.39 -0.59
C LEU A 112 6.84 12.09 -1.35
N PHE A 113 6.00 12.14 -2.37
CA PHE A 113 5.69 10.97 -3.19
C PHE A 113 6.93 10.48 -3.95
N LEU A 114 7.68 11.37 -4.58
CA LEU A 114 8.96 11.02 -5.22
C LEU A 114 9.95 10.40 -4.23
N GLY A 115 10.06 11.00 -3.05
CA GLY A 115 10.92 10.50 -1.98
C GLY A 115 10.53 9.11 -1.47
N GLY A 116 9.24 8.74 -1.53
CA GLY A 116 8.74 7.46 -1.07
C GLY A 116 8.91 6.29 -2.05
N VAL A 117 8.98 6.56 -3.36
CA VAL A 117 9.07 5.50 -4.39
C VAL A 117 10.32 4.64 -4.19
N VAL A 118 11.48 5.28 -4.09
CA VAL A 118 12.77 4.56 -4.02
C VAL A 118 12.87 3.71 -2.74
N PRO A 119 12.64 4.24 -1.53
CA PRO A 119 12.63 3.43 -0.32
C PRO A 119 11.60 2.30 -0.35
N GLY A 120 10.39 2.56 -0.86
CA GLY A 120 9.35 1.55 -0.97
C GLY A 120 9.75 0.37 -1.85
N VAL A 121 10.32 0.64 -3.03
CA VAL A 121 10.83 -0.39 -3.93
C VAL A 121 12.00 -1.15 -3.30
N LEU A 122 12.93 -0.46 -2.63
CA LEU A 122 14.05 -1.09 -1.92
C LEU A 122 13.58 -2.04 -0.80
N ILE A 123 12.55 -1.65 -0.04
CA ILE A 123 11.94 -2.51 0.96
C ILE A 123 11.34 -3.76 0.31
N GLY A 124 10.59 -3.61 -0.78
CA GLY A 124 10.03 -4.74 -1.53
C GLY A 124 11.10 -5.69 -2.03
N ILE A 125 12.16 -5.17 -2.65
CA ILE A 125 13.29 -5.98 -3.12
C ILE A 125 13.98 -6.69 -1.96
N SER A 126 14.24 -6.00 -0.84
CA SER A 126 14.87 -6.60 0.34
C SER A 126 14.04 -7.75 0.92
N GLN A 127 12.73 -7.58 1.00
CA GLN A 127 11.80 -8.62 1.42
C GLN A 127 11.79 -9.81 0.44
N MET A 128 11.84 -9.56 -0.86
CA MET A 128 11.95 -10.63 -1.87
C MET A 128 13.26 -11.42 -1.70
N VAL A 129 14.38 -10.76 -1.45
CA VAL A 129 15.67 -11.41 -1.19
C VAL A 129 15.60 -12.29 0.07
N VAL A 130 15.10 -11.76 1.19
CA VAL A 130 14.92 -12.52 2.43
C VAL A 130 14.00 -13.72 2.21
N THR A 131 12.89 -13.50 1.50
CA THR A 131 11.93 -14.56 1.16
C THR A 131 12.58 -15.65 0.31
N ALA A 132 13.43 -15.32 -0.64
CA ALA A 132 14.15 -16.29 -1.46
C ALA A 132 15.11 -17.17 -0.61
N PHE A 133 15.80 -16.58 0.36
CA PHE A 133 16.64 -17.34 1.30
C PHE A 133 15.80 -18.27 2.18
N LEU A 134 14.71 -17.79 2.76
CA LEU A 134 13.81 -18.59 3.59
C LEU A 134 13.14 -19.70 2.78
N ALA A 135 12.72 -19.42 1.55
CA ALA A 135 12.11 -20.38 0.64
C ALA A 135 13.09 -21.52 0.26
N LYS A 136 14.37 -21.22 0.14
CA LYS A 136 15.42 -22.23 -0.08
C LYS A 136 15.63 -23.08 1.18
N LYS A 137 15.67 -22.45 2.35
CA LYS A 137 15.91 -23.12 3.65
C LYS A 137 14.74 -24.06 4.04
N HIS A 138 13.50 -23.62 3.82
CA HIS A 138 12.29 -24.36 4.21
C HIS A 138 11.65 -25.16 3.07
N ASN A 139 12.28 -25.22 1.89
CA ASN A 139 11.78 -25.93 0.71
C ASN A 139 10.34 -25.55 0.32
N PHE A 140 10.02 -24.26 0.32
CA PHE A 140 8.68 -23.78 -0.05
C PHE A 140 8.31 -24.17 -1.50
N PRO A 141 7.02 -24.42 -1.76
CA PRO A 141 6.53 -24.85 -3.06
C PRO A 141 6.79 -23.82 -4.15
N ARG A 142 6.78 -24.30 -5.41
CA ARG A 142 6.83 -23.47 -6.62
C ARG A 142 5.50 -23.56 -7.33
N ILE A 143 5.01 -22.47 -7.85
CA ILE A 143 3.87 -22.48 -8.75
C ILE A 143 4.40 -22.75 -10.17
N PRO A 144 3.85 -23.73 -10.91
CA PRO A 144 4.28 -23.96 -12.28
C PRO A 144 3.98 -22.73 -13.15
N PHE A 145 4.87 -22.43 -14.10
CA PHE A 145 4.66 -21.31 -15.01
C PHE A 145 3.40 -21.54 -15.85
N PRO A 146 2.45 -20.62 -15.84
CA PRO A 146 1.15 -20.83 -16.50
C PRO A 146 1.18 -20.74 -18.03
N GLY A 147 2.34 -20.46 -18.61
CA GLY A 147 2.53 -20.32 -20.06
C GLY A 147 2.29 -18.89 -20.56
N PHE A 148 2.95 -18.57 -21.70
CA PHE A 148 2.93 -17.23 -22.30
C PHE A 148 1.54 -16.73 -22.70
N LYS A 149 0.66 -17.63 -23.16
CA LYS A 149 -0.72 -17.26 -23.53
C LYS A 149 -1.51 -16.76 -22.31
N LYS A 150 -1.36 -17.42 -21.16
CA LYS A 150 -2.04 -17.01 -19.92
C LYS A 150 -1.42 -15.74 -19.36
N LEU A 151 -0.09 -15.60 -19.43
CA LEU A 151 0.60 -14.38 -19.03
C LEU A 151 0.08 -13.18 -19.84
N LEU A 152 -0.02 -13.28 -21.17
CA LEU A 152 -0.49 -12.20 -22.03
C LEU A 152 -1.96 -11.84 -21.77
N ALA A 153 -2.81 -12.85 -21.55
CA ALA A 153 -4.22 -12.64 -21.21
C ALA A 153 -4.39 -11.95 -19.86
N THR A 154 -3.66 -12.40 -18.84
CA THR A 154 -3.70 -11.82 -17.50
C THR A 154 -3.05 -10.44 -17.46
N SER A 155 -2.00 -10.21 -18.25
CA SER A 155 -1.33 -8.90 -18.36
C SER A 155 -2.25 -7.81 -18.87
N LYS A 156 -3.16 -8.10 -19.81
CA LYS A 156 -4.14 -7.11 -20.29
C LYS A 156 -5.04 -6.62 -19.13
N HIS A 157 -5.53 -7.54 -18.32
CA HIS A 157 -6.39 -7.18 -17.18
C HIS A 157 -5.61 -6.58 -16.02
N GLY A 158 -4.39 -7.04 -15.77
CA GLY A 158 -3.48 -6.47 -14.77
C GLY A 158 -3.04 -5.06 -15.12
N LEU A 159 -2.80 -4.77 -16.41
CA LEU A 159 -2.39 -3.44 -16.87
C LEU A 159 -3.47 -2.39 -16.62
N PHE A 160 -4.75 -2.75 -16.79
CA PHE A 160 -5.85 -1.85 -16.43
C PHE A 160 -5.90 -1.61 -14.92
N ALA A 161 -5.59 -2.60 -14.10
CA ALA A 161 -5.52 -2.41 -12.66
C ALA A 161 -4.37 -1.46 -12.24
N LEU A 162 -3.24 -1.53 -12.94
CA LEU A 162 -2.09 -0.61 -12.76
C LEU A 162 -2.37 0.81 -13.25
N GLY A 163 -3.39 1.01 -14.08
CA GLY A 163 -3.73 2.32 -14.62
C GLY A 163 -4.09 3.36 -13.56
N ALA A 164 -4.74 2.97 -12.46
CA ALA A 164 -5.10 3.89 -11.38
C ALA A 164 -3.86 4.45 -10.64
N PRO A 165 -2.90 3.64 -10.14
CA PRO A 165 -1.64 4.15 -9.59
C PRO A 165 -0.84 5.02 -10.56
N VAL A 166 -0.74 4.59 -11.83
CA VAL A 166 -0.02 5.34 -12.86
C VAL A 166 -0.67 6.70 -13.12
N LEU A 167 -2.01 6.75 -13.15
CA LEU A 167 -2.76 7.99 -13.34
C LEU A 167 -2.55 8.94 -12.17
N ILE A 168 -2.58 8.45 -10.94
CA ILE A 168 -2.37 9.26 -9.74
C ILE A 168 -0.94 9.80 -9.72
N ILE A 169 0.05 8.91 -9.72
CA ILE A 169 1.45 9.29 -9.60
C ILE A 169 1.90 10.10 -10.80
N GLY A 170 1.61 9.61 -12.02
CA GLY A 170 1.99 10.28 -13.25
C GLY A 170 1.35 11.66 -13.41
N GLY A 171 0.05 11.79 -13.08
CA GLY A 171 -0.66 13.06 -13.16
C GLY A 171 -0.15 14.11 -12.18
N ILE A 172 0.20 13.70 -10.95
CA ILE A 172 0.76 14.60 -9.93
C ILE A 172 2.20 14.99 -10.31
N LEU A 173 3.04 14.04 -10.73
CA LEU A 173 4.43 14.32 -11.10
C LEU A 173 4.57 15.17 -12.36
N ALA A 174 3.67 14.97 -13.32
CA ALA A 174 3.60 15.80 -14.52
C ALA A 174 3.03 17.21 -14.24
N GLY A 175 2.57 17.50 -13.02
CA GLY A 175 1.95 18.78 -12.68
C GLY A 175 0.59 19.01 -13.33
N VAL A 176 -0.03 17.97 -13.90
CA VAL A 176 -1.34 18.05 -14.58
C VAL A 176 -2.46 18.06 -13.54
N PHE A 177 -2.32 17.32 -12.46
CA PHE A 177 -3.31 17.18 -11.41
C PHE A 177 -2.76 17.60 -10.05
N THR A 178 -3.58 18.29 -9.29
CA THR A 178 -3.41 18.37 -7.84
C THR A 178 -3.69 16.98 -7.22
N PRO A 179 -3.20 16.68 -6.02
CA PRO A 179 -3.49 15.40 -5.36
C PRO A 179 -4.99 15.10 -5.26
N THR A 180 -5.82 16.11 -5.02
CA THR A 180 -7.27 15.94 -4.93
C THR A 180 -7.88 15.58 -6.28
N GLU A 181 -7.47 16.26 -7.36
CA GLU A 181 -7.93 15.97 -8.73
C GLU A 181 -7.47 14.60 -9.19
N ALA A 182 -6.23 14.21 -8.87
CA ALA A 182 -5.71 12.88 -9.15
C ALA A 182 -6.53 11.78 -8.48
N ALA A 183 -6.95 11.99 -7.22
CA ALA A 183 -7.82 11.04 -6.52
C ALA A 183 -9.20 10.94 -7.17
N VAL A 184 -9.81 12.07 -7.58
CA VAL A 184 -11.09 12.07 -8.31
C VAL A 184 -10.96 11.37 -9.65
N ALA A 185 -9.90 11.66 -10.42
CA ALA A 185 -9.63 10.99 -11.69
C ALA A 185 -9.47 9.48 -11.51
N ALA A 186 -8.79 9.02 -10.46
CA ALA A 186 -8.65 7.61 -10.14
C ALA A 186 -9.98 6.96 -9.74
N ILE A 187 -10.84 7.64 -8.99
CA ILE A 187 -12.20 7.17 -8.67
C ILE A 187 -13.00 6.98 -9.95
N LEU A 188 -13.02 7.98 -10.82
CA LEU A 188 -13.73 7.91 -12.11
C LEU A 188 -13.18 6.78 -12.98
N TYR A 189 -11.87 6.60 -13.01
CA TYR A 189 -11.21 5.49 -13.69
C TYR A 189 -11.68 4.13 -13.14
N CYS A 190 -11.63 3.96 -11.82
CA CYS A 190 -12.07 2.72 -11.17
C CYS A 190 -13.55 2.44 -11.41
N LEU A 191 -14.42 3.46 -11.31
CA LEU A 191 -15.85 3.33 -11.60
C LEU A 191 -16.10 2.92 -13.05
N PHE A 192 -15.44 3.58 -14.00
CA PHE A 192 -15.59 3.27 -15.41
C PHE A 192 -15.22 1.82 -15.71
N PHE A 193 -14.05 1.35 -15.25
CA PHE A 193 -13.63 -0.01 -15.48
C PHE A 193 -14.49 -1.03 -14.73
N SER A 194 -14.93 -0.71 -13.51
CA SER A 194 -15.76 -1.59 -12.70
C SER A 194 -17.15 -1.81 -13.25
N VAL A 195 -17.76 -0.76 -13.81
CA VAL A 195 -19.12 -0.81 -14.35
C VAL A 195 -19.13 -1.31 -15.80
N VAL A 196 -18.23 -0.78 -16.65
CA VAL A 196 -18.26 -1.02 -18.11
C VAL A 196 -17.55 -2.33 -18.46
N PHE A 197 -16.33 -2.55 -17.96
CA PHE A 197 -15.50 -3.69 -18.34
C PHE A 197 -15.74 -4.90 -17.44
N TYR A 198 -15.75 -4.72 -16.13
CA TYR A 198 -15.86 -5.84 -15.20
C TYR A 198 -17.30 -6.19 -14.86
N ARG A 199 -18.21 -5.23 -14.97
CA ARG A 199 -19.64 -5.39 -14.65
C ARG A 199 -19.90 -6.07 -13.31
N LYS A 200 -19.05 -5.77 -12.32
CA LYS A 200 -19.05 -6.39 -10.99
C LYS A 200 -19.57 -5.45 -9.91
N LEU A 201 -19.49 -4.13 -10.12
CA LEU A 201 -19.92 -3.16 -9.14
C LEU A 201 -21.43 -2.94 -9.23
N THR A 202 -22.16 -3.46 -8.25
CA THR A 202 -23.58 -3.17 -8.06
C THR A 202 -23.76 -1.88 -7.27
N PHE A 203 -24.94 -1.26 -7.37
CA PHE A 203 -25.25 -0.07 -6.58
C PHE A 203 -25.13 -0.32 -5.06
N GLY A 204 -25.52 -1.51 -4.60
CA GLY A 204 -25.37 -1.91 -3.20
C GLY A 204 -23.91 -1.99 -2.75
N GLU A 205 -23.02 -2.54 -3.58
CA GLU A 205 -21.57 -2.57 -3.32
C GLU A 205 -20.94 -1.19 -3.34
N PHE A 206 -21.39 -0.31 -4.22
CA PHE A 206 -20.96 1.09 -4.23
C PHE A 206 -21.32 1.81 -2.93
N VAL A 207 -22.56 1.69 -2.46
CA VAL A 207 -23.01 2.28 -1.19
C VAL A 207 -22.23 1.70 -0.01
N LYS A 208 -21.98 0.38 -0.02
CA LYS A 208 -21.16 -0.29 0.98
C LYS A 208 -19.72 0.26 0.98
N ALA A 209 -19.12 0.45 -0.20
CA ALA A 209 -17.80 1.04 -0.34
C ALA A 209 -17.75 2.48 0.20
N CYS A 210 -18.78 3.29 -0.05
CA CYS A 210 -18.90 4.63 0.54
C CYS A 210 -18.94 4.58 2.07
N TRP A 211 -19.73 3.67 2.65
CA TRP A 211 -19.84 3.52 4.09
C TRP A 211 -18.52 3.05 4.73
N GLU A 212 -17.88 2.07 4.13
CA GLU A 212 -16.58 1.55 4.57
C GLU A 212 -15.50 2.65 4.53
N THR A 213 -15.47 3.41 3.44
CA THR A 213 -14.57 4.57 3.31
C THR A 213 -14.82 5.61 4.39
N ALA A 214 -16.09 5.96 4.65
CA ALA A 214 -16.45 6.91 5.70
C ALA A 214 -15.97 6.42 7.07
N ARG A 215 -16.18 5.14 7.37
CA ARG A 215 -15.76 4.51 8.64
C ARG A 215 -14.24 4.55 8.82
N ILE A 216 -13.47 4.10 7.82
CA ILE A 216 -12.01 4.05 7.90
C ILE A 216 -11.43 5.46 7.97
N THR A 217 -11.94 6.38 7.15
CA THR A 217 -11.50 7.78 7.15
C THR A 217 -11.77 8.47 8.48
N SER A 218 -12.94 8.26 9.06
CA SER A 218 -13.31 8.85 10.35
C SER A 218 -12.36 8.41 11.47
N LEU A 219 -12.02 7.12 11.52
CA LEU A 219 -11.06 6.60 12.49
C LEU A 219 -9.67 7.22 12.30
N SER A 220 -9.19 7.28 11.07
CA SER A 220 -7.88 7.84 10.76
C SER A 220 -7.80 9.33 11.10
N LEU A 221 -8.81 10.12 10.71
CA LEU A 221 -8.85 11.55 10.99
C LEU A 221 -9.04 11.84 12.50
N PHE A 222 -9.78 10.99 13.21
CA PHE A 222 -9.89 11.09 14.66
C PHE A 222 -8.55 10.89 15.35
N CYS A 223 -7.77 9.87 14.95
CA CYS A 223 -6.41 9.66 15.45
C CYS A 223 -5.50 10.87 15.17
N VAL A 224 -5.57 11.44 13.97
CA VAL A 224 -4.80 12.66 13.61
C VAL A 224 -5.21 13.85 14.47
N ALA A 225 -6.51 14.05 14.73
CA ALA A 225 -7.01 15.12 15.59
C ALA A 225 -6.49 14.98 17.04
N MET A 226 -6.54 13.76 17.58
CA MET A 226 -6.00 13.49 18.93
C MET A 226 -4.49 13.70 18.99
N ALA A 227 -3.75 13.22 17.99
CA ALA A 227 -2.31 13.43 17.89
C ALA A 227 -1.94 14.92 17.77
N SER A 228 -2.75 15.72 17.06
CA SER A 228 -2.55 17.17 16.93
C SER A 228 -2.71 17.89 18.27
N ILE A 229 -3.71 17.51 19.06
CA ILE A 229 -3.91 18.05 20.43
C ILE A 229 -2.71 17.69 21.32
N PHE A 230 -2.26 16.45 21.24
CA PHE A 230 -1.09 15.99 22.00
C PHE A 230 0.18 16.75 21.58
N GLY A 231 0.40 16.90 20.27
CA GLY A 231 1.51 17.69 19.72
C GLY A 231 1.50 19.14 20.18
N TRP A 232 0.30 19.76 20.22
CA TRP A 232 0.12 21.11 20.74
C TRP A 232 0.50 21.21 22.22
N LEU A 233 0.07 20.26 23.05
CA LEU A 233 0.45 20.21 24.47
C LEU A 233 1.95 20.08 24.68
N ILE A 234 2.62 19.20 23.90
CA ILE A 234 4.06 19.03 23.94
C ILE A 234 4.78 20.36 23.60
N ALA A 235 4.29 21.08 22.58
CA ALA A 235 4.83 22.37 22.19
C ALA A 235 4.56 23.46 23.24
N TYR A 236 3.36 23.50 23.80
CA TYR A 236 2.95 24.46 24.83
C TYR A 236 3.80 24.34 26.09
N TYR A 237 4.02 23.11 26.57
CA TYR A 237 4.87 22.85 27.74
C TYR A 237 6.37 22.86 27.42
N ARG A 238 6.76 23.13 26.19
CA ARG A 238 8.16 23.16 25.70
C ARG A 238 8.94 21.90 26.06
N VAL A 239 8.28 20.74 26.04
CA VAL A 239 8.85 19.45 26.43
C VAL A 239 10.17 19.13 25.70
N PRO A 240 10.33 19.38 24.37
CA PRO A 240 11.60 19.16 23.68
C PRO A 240 12.76 19.97 24.29
N ARG A 241 12.49 21.21 24.71
CA ARG A 241 13.50 22.06 25.31
C ARG A 241 13.93 21.59 26.69
N MET A 242 12.95 21.11 27.49
CA MET A 242 13.22 20.49 28.80
C MET A 242 14.09 19.24 28.64
N ILE A 243 13.81 18.40 27.65
CA ILE A 243 14.61 17.19 27.38
C ILE A 243 16.03 17.58 26.94
N MET A 244 16.18 18.58 26.09
CA MET A 244 17.48 19.05 25.63
C MET A 244 18.35 19.65 26.74
N GLU A 245 17.76 20.21 27.80
CA GLU A 245 18.49 20.69 28.97
C GLU A 245 19.11 19.54 29.79
N TYR A 246 18.48 18.37 29.80
CA TYR A 246 18.96 17.16 30.49
C TYR A 246 19.89 16.28 29.64
N VAL A 247 19.80 16.39 28.31
CA VAL A 247 20.59 15.59 27.37
C VAL A 247 21.74 16.47 26.84
N THR A 248 22.86 16.49 27.54
CA THR A 248 24.12 17.02 27.01
C THR A 248 24.63 16.06 25.93
N ILE A 249 24.40 16.41 24.67
CA ILE A 249 24.83 15.58 23.53
C ILE A 249 26.28 15.94 23.21
N ASP A 250 27.22 15.29 23.90
CA ASP A 250 28.68 15.45 23.68
C ASP A 250 29.20 14.52 22.56
N SER A 251 28.35 13.66 21.99
CA SER A 251 28.81 12.76 20.92
C SER A 251 27.83 12.70 19.73
N PRO A 252 28.33 12.71 18.47
CA PRO A 252 27.49 12.58 17.28
C PRO A 252 26.74 11.25 17.19
N VAL A 253 27.18 10.21 17.91
CA VAL A 253 26.54 8.91 17.98
C VAL A 253 25.24 8.97 18.78
N LEU A 254 25.20 9.71 19.89
CA LEU A 254 23.98 9.94 20.67
C LEU A 254 22.94 10.74 19.86
N LEU A 255 23.38 11.68 19.06
CA LEU A 255 22.51 12.46 18.17
C LEU A 255 21.83 11.57 17.11
N LEU A 256 22.56 10.59 16.56
CA LEU A 256 22.03 9.59 15.63
C LEU A 256 21.06 8.57 16.27
N MET A 257 21.13 8.35 17.58
CA MET A 257 20.20 7.48 18.29
C MET A 257 18.87 8.16 18.67
N PHE A 258 18.82 9.51 18.62
CA PHE A 258 17.64 10.31 18.93
C PHE A 258 16.89 10.85 17.70
N ILE A 259 17.45 10.70 16.50
CA ILE A 259 16.81 10.97 15.20
C ILE A 259 16.24 9.68 14.61
#